data_8b89f0c2fa91037f3cd7936f4ecb848a
#
_entry.id   8b89f0c2fa91037f3cd7936f4ecb848a
#
_cell.length_a   1.000
_cell.length_b   1.000
_cell.length_c   1.000
_cell.angle_alpha   90.00
_cell.angle_beta   90.00
_cell.angle_gamma   90.00
#
_symmetry.space_group_name_H-M   'P 1'
#
loop_
_entity.id
_entity.type
_entity.pdbx_description
1 polymer ?
#
loop_
_entity_poly.entity_id
_entity_poly.type
_entity_poly.pdbx_seq_one_letter_code
_entity_poly.pdbx_strand_id
1 'polypeptide(L)'
;MNPITTIHGKAYPFGLKNIDTDVIIPAAWLKTISRSGLGKGAFETIRANPDNLFDSAEYAGSPILIAGDNFGCGSSREHAAWALEDLGIKAVIAPSFSDIFSGNAFKNGILTVVLPQAAIDRLMEVAKTDPIHIDLDTQTVTTPFQDRFTFEIDPFRKNCLANGLDEIGLTLAMDAAIGAYEKRAGAAWPWQAGAVTA
;
A
#
# COMPACT_ATOMS: atom_id res chain seq x y z
N MET A 1 8.80 -0.50 7.60
CA MET A 1 8.56 -0.24 6.15
C MET A 1 9.59 0.73 5.58
N ASN A 2 9.72 0.85 4.24
CA ASN A 2 10.61 1.85 3.65
C ASN A 2 9.92 3.22 3.62
N PRO A 3 10.65 4.34 3.89
CA PRO A 3 10.10 5.69 3.79
C PRO A 3 9.63 6.00 2.36
N ILE A 4 8.49 6.68 2.25
CA ILE A 4 7.93 7.17 0.99
C ILE A 4 7.72 8.67 1.12
N THR A 5 8.45 9.45 0.32
CA THR A 5 8.23 10.90 0.17
C THR A 5 7.71 11.22 -1.23
N THR A 6 8.27 10.56 -2.24
CA THR A 6 7.84 10.69 -3.63
C THR A 6 7.80 9.32 -4.30
N ILE A 7 6.89 9.16 -5.26
CA ILE A 7 6.81 8.00 -6.14
C ILE A 7 6.78 8.51 -7.58
N HIS A 8 7.68 8.04 -8.40
CA HIS A 8 7.77 8.42 -9.80
C HIS A 8 7.96 7.20 -10.67
N GLY A 9 7.21 7.10 -11.75
CA GLY A 9 7.35 6.02 -12.72
C GLY A 9 6.13 5.82 -13.59
N LYS A 10 6.20 4.80 -14.43
CA LYS A 10 5.02 4.34 -15.17
C LYS A 10 3.94 3.84 -14.20
N ALA A 11 2.71 3.83 -14.66
CA ALA A 11 1.59 3.32 -13.89
C ALA A 11 0.87 2.23 -14.70
N TYR A 12 0.38 1.20 -14.01
CA TYR A 12 -0.53 0.23 -14.62
C TYR A 12 -1.92 0.87 -14.82
N PRO A 13 -2.39 1.10 -16.06
CA PRO A 13 -3.73 1.65 -16.32
C PRO A 13 -4.79 0.55 -16.22
N PHE A 14 -5.03 0.06 -15.01
CA PHE A 14 -5.88 -1.09 -14.78
C PHE A 14 -7.38 -0.75 -14.86
N GLY A 15 -7.83 0.32 -14.22
CA GLY A 15 -9.15 0.94 -14.35
C GLY A 15 -10.37 0.11 -13.96
N LEU A 16 -10.24 -1.18 -13.62
CA LEU A 16 -11.36 -2.04 -13.28
C LEU A 16 -11.94 -1.68 -11.91
N LYS A 17 -13.27 -1.72 -11.80
CA LYS A 17 -14.03 -1.45 -10.58
C LYS A 17 -14.33 -2.73 -9.81
N ASN A 18 -14.63 -2.58 -8.50
CA ASN A 18 -15.04 -3.67 -7.61
C ASN A 18 -14.04 -4.82 -7.61
N ILE A 19 -12.76 -4.50 -7.65
CA ILE A 19 -11.71 -5.51 -7.53
C ILE A 19 -11.64 -5.98 -6.08
N ASP A 20 -12.05 -7.21 -5.88
CA ASP A 20 -11.98 -7.84 -4.57
C ASP A 20 -10.59 -8.44 -4.29
N THR A 21 -10.37 -8.79 -3.03
CA THR A 21 -9.09 -9.33 -2.58
C THR A 21 -8.78 -10.71 -3.16
N ASP A 22 -9.78 -11.49 -3.64
CA ASP A 22 -9.56 -12.76 -4.33
C ASP A 22 -9.06 -12.55 -5.76
N VAL A 23 -9.43 -11.45 -6.39
CA VAL A 23 -8.88 -11.04 -7.70
C VAL A 23 -7.44 -10.55 -7.54
N ILE A 24 -7.15 -9.79 -6.46
CA ILE A 24 -5.79 -9.32 -6.19
C ILE A 24 -4.86 -10.49 -5.90
N ILE A 25 -5.30 -11.44 -5.03
CA ILE A 25 -4.52 -12.64 -4.69
C ILE A 25 -5.46 -13.82 -4.46
N PRO A 26 -5.45 -14.85 -5.31
CA PRO A 26 -6.31 -16.02 -5.18
C PRO A 26 -6.04 -16.82 -3.90
N ALA A 27 -7.08 -17.47 -3.38
CA ALA A 27 -7.04 -18.25 -2.14
C ALA A 27 -5.94 -19.33 -2.10
N ALA A 28 -5.51 -19.85 -3.26
CA ALA A 28 -4.42 -20.83 -3.34
C ALA A 28 -3.10 -20.30 -2.76
N TRP A 29 -2.86 -19.00 -2.83
CA TRP A 29 -1.65 -18.32 -2.36
C TRP A 29 -1.69 -17.99 -0.86
N LEU A 30 -2.85 -18.11 -0.19
CA LEU A 30 -3.03 -17.73 1.22
C LEU A 30 -2.45 -18.76 2.21
N LYS A 31 -1.92 -19.87 1.73
CA LYS A 31 -1.34 -20.92 2.56
C LYS A 31 0.07 -20.59 3.07
N THR A 32 0.71 -19.58 2.49
CA THR A 32 2.05 -19.16 2.90
C THR A 32 1.99 -18.07 3.97
N ILE A 33 2.95 -18.11 4.88
CA ILE A 33 3.22 -17.03 5.85
C ILE A 33 4.35 -16.10 5.36
N SER A 34 5.00 -16.47 4.25
CA SER A 34 6.05 -15.64 3.63
C SER A 34 5.41 -14.53 2.79
N ARG A 35 5.91 -13.33 2.95
CA ARG A 35 5.53 -12.17 2.12
C ARG A 35 6.21 -12.21 0.74
N SER A 36 7.40 -12.79 0.65
CA SER A 36 8.17 -12.89 -0.59
C SER A 36 7.60 -13.95 -1.52
N GLY A 37 7.49 -13.62 -2.80
CA GLY A 37 7.01 -14.50 -3.86
C GLY A 37 5.51 -14.39 -4.14
N LEU A 38 4.75 -13.62 -3.35
CA LEU A 38 3.31 -13.41 -3.54
C LEU A 38 2.98 -12.56 -4.77
N GLY A 39 3.89 -11.68 -5.19
CA GLY A 39 3.74 -10.90 -6.41
C GLY A 39 3.56 -11.74 -7.68
N LYS A 40 4.04 -12.99 -7.67
CA LYS A 40 3.79 -13.95 -8.76
C LYS A 40 2.32 -14.36 -8.87
N GLY A 41 1.62 -14.38 -7.74
CA GLY A 41 0.18 -14.69 -7.68
C GLY A 41 -0.71 -13.45 -7.81
N ALA A 42 -0.12 -12.24 -7.74
CA ALA A 42 -0.88 -11.01 -7.88
C ALA A 42 -1.60 -10.97 -9.22
N PHE A 43 -2.92 -10.79 -9.16
CA PHE A 43 -3.80 -10.75 -10.34
C PHE A 43 -3.73 -12.00 -11.24
N GLU A 44 -3.42 -13.19 -10.68
CA GLU A 44 -3.22 -14.43 -11.44
C GLU A 44 -4.38 -14.72 -12.39
N THR A 45 -5.63 -14.53 -11.99
CA THR A 45 -6.81 -14.76 -12.83
C THR A 45 -6.86 -13.81 -14.04
N ILE A 46 -6.38 -12.57 -13.87
CA ILE A 46 -6.31 -11.58 -14.95
C ILE A 46 -5.10 -11.86 -15.83
N ARG A 47 -3.98 -12.24 -15.23
CA ARG A 47 -2.73 -12.60 -15.92
C ARG A 47 -2.82 -13.90 -16.71
N ALA A 48 -3.86 -14.70 -16.48
CA ALA A 48 -4.16 -15.85 -17.36
C ALA A 48 -4.50 -15.44 -18.81
N ASN A 49 -4.89 -14.18 -19.05
CA ASN A 49 -5.01 -13.63 -20.39
C ASN A 49 -3.61 -13.23 -20.91
N PRO A 50 -3.15 -13.75 -22.07
CA PRO A 50 -1.85 -13.40 -22.65
C PRO A 50 -1.66 -11.90 -22.91
N ASP A 51 -2.75 -11.20 -23.18
CA ASP A 51 -2.74 -9.74 -23.48
C ASP A 51 -2.94 -8.87 -22.22
N ASN A 52 -2.66 -9.42 -21.03
CA ASN A 52 -2.80 -8.66 -19.79
C ASN A 52 -1.72 -7.59 -19.62
N LEU A 53 -2.08 -6.53 -18.91
CA LEU A 53 -1.17 -5.39 -18.69
C LEU A 53 -0.02 -5.69 -17.69
N PHE A 54 -0.21 -6.65 -16.77
CA PHE A 54 0.76 -6.90 -15.69
C PHE A 54 2.02 -7.63 -16.16
N ASP A 55 1.92 -8.43 -17.24
CA ASP A 55 3.04 -9.13 -17.85
C ASP A 55 3.58 -8.41 -19.10
N SER A 56 2.98 -7.28 -19.47
CA SER A 56 3.48 -6.45 -20.57
C SER A 56 4.84 -5.83 -20.19
N ALA A 57 5.81 -5.94 -21.08
CA ALA A 57 7.12 -5.30 -20.92
C ALA A 57 7.02 -3.77 -20.78
N GLU A 58 5.95 -3.19 -21.31
CA GLU A 58 5.70 -1.74 -21.25
C GLU A 58 5.50 -1.25 -19.81
N TYR A 59 4.81 -2.03 -18.98
CA TYR A 59 4.47 -1.66 -17.60
C TYR A 59 5.31 -2.38 -16.55
N ALA A 60 6.22 -3.25 -16.96
CA ALA A 60 7.01 -4.05 -16.04
C ALA A 60 7.74 -3.18 -15.00
N GLY A 61 7.52 -3.48 -13.71
CA GLY A 61 8.13 -2.73 -12.60
C GLY A 61 7.50 -1.37 -12.32
N SER A 62 6.33 -1.06 -12.86
CA SER A 62 5.60 0.17 -12.56
C SER A 62 5.25 0.25 -11.08
N PRO A 63 5.62 1.34 -10.37
CA PRO A 63 5.35 1.47 -8.94
C PRO A 63 3.94 1.94 -8.62
N ILE A 64 3.14 2.30 -9.62
CA ILE A 64 1.82 2.89 -9.46
C ILE A 64 0.78 2.00 -10.14
N LEU A 65 -0.34 1.77 -9.46
CA LEU A 65 -1.54 1.13 -10.01
C LEU A 65 -2.68 2.12 -10.05
N ILE A 66 -3.28 2.34 -11.22
CA ILE A 66 -4.51 3.14 -11.37
C ILE A 66 -5.68 2.18 -11.47
N ALA A 67 -6.57 2.21 -10.49
CA ALA A 67 -7.70 1.30 -10.39
C ALA A 67 -9.03 2.06 -10.48
N GLY A 68 -10.11 1.31 -10.68
CA GLY A 68 -11.47 1.84 -10.62
C GLY A 68 -12.01 1.90 -9.19
N ASP A 69 -13.27 2.29 -9.10
CA ASP A 69 -14.00 2.46 -7.85
C ASP A 69 -14.08 1.17 -7.02
N ASN A 70 -14.11 1.31 -5.67
CA ASN A 70 -14.27 0.23 -4.70
C ASN A 70 -13.16 -0.83 -4.81
N PHE A 71 -11.90 -0.37 -4.89
CA PHE A 71 -10.76 -1.28 -4.98
C PHE A 71 -10.45 -1.95 -3.63
N GLY A 72 -10.12 -3.24 -3.67
CA GLY A 72 -9.79 -4.04 -2.49
C GLY A 72 -11.01 -4.44 -1.67
N CYS A 73 -12.20 -4.49 -2.27
CA CYS A 73 -13.41 -4.95 -1.61
C CYS A 73 -13.33 -6.45 -1.26
N GLY A 74 -14.35 -6.95 -0.55
CA GLY A 74 -14.44 -8.38 -0.19
C GLY A 74 -13.77 -8.71 1.14
N SER A 75 -13.05 -9.82 1.19
CA SER A 75 -12.51 -10.38 2.42
C SER A 75 -11.34 -9.58 3.01
N SER A 76 -11.23 -9.57 4.34
CA SER A 76 -10.12 -8.95 5.06
C SER A 76 -8.82 -9.75 4.91
N ARG A 77 -8.11 -9.58 3.80
CA ARG A 77 -6.87 -10.31 3.49
C ARG A 77 -5.69 -9.37 3.37
N GLU A 78 -4.81 -9.42 4.34
CA GLU A 78 -3.56 -8.66 4.28
C GLU A 78 -2.64 -9.15 3.15
N HIS A 79 -2.75 -10.41 2.75
CA HIS A 79 -2.03 -10.98 1.60
C HIS A 79 -2.23 -10.19 0.30
N ALA A 80 -3.38 -9.52 0.12
CA ALA A 80 -3.60 -8.65 -1.02
C ALA A 80 -2.61 -7.48 -1.04
N ALA A 81 -2.35 -6.85 0.11
CA ALA A 81 -1.35 -5.80 0.23
C ALA A 81 0.08 -6.35 0.05
N TRP A 82 0.39 -7.53 0.62
CA TRP A 82 1.69 -8.18 0.44
C TRP A 82 1.96 -8.53 -1.03
N ALA A 83 0.95 -9.02 -1.75
CA ALA A 83 1.09 -9.36 -3.16
C ALA A 83 1.37 -8.13 -4.02
N LEU A 84 0.70 -7.01 -3.74
CA LEU A 84 0.96 -5.74 -4.44
C LEU A 84 2.35 -5.19 -4.12
N GLU A 85 2.76 -5.24 -2.85
CA GLU A 85 4.08 -4.77 -2.42
C GLU A 85 5.20 -5.61 -3.06
N ASP A 86 5.06 -6.94 -3.08
CA ASP A 86 6.02 -7.86 -3.70
C ASP A 86 6.02 -7.78 -5.25
N LEU A 87 4.88 -7.35 -5.85
CA LEU A 87 4.82 -6.98 -7.27
C LEU A 87 5.57 -5.66 -7.58
N GLY A 88 5.89 -4.88 -6.55
CA GLY A 88 6.59 -3.60 -6.66
C GLY A 88 5.69 -2.36 -6.60
N ILE A 89 4.39 -2.53 -6.36
CA ILE A 89 3.46 -1.41 -6.23
C ILE A 89 3.75 -0.63 -4.94
N LYS A 90 3.90 0.68 -5.07
CA LYS A 90 4.12 1.64 -3.97
C LYS A 90 2.93 2.55 -3.76
N ALA A 91 2.13 2.76 -4.79
CA ALA A 91 0.87 3.52 -4.69
C ALA A 91 -0.25 2.89 -5.50
N VAL A 92 -1.46 2.99 -4.98
CA VAL A 92 -2.69 2.70 -5.71
C VAL A 92 -3.53 3.98 -5.76
N ILE A 93 -3.97 4.38 -6.95
CA ILE A 93 -4.83 5.55 -7.19
C ILE A 93 -6.20 5.03 -7.62
N ALA A 94 -7.25 5.39 -6.91
CA ALA A 94 -8.62 4.97 -7.22
C ALA A 94 -9.66 5.99 -6.74
N PRO A 95 -10.90 5.94 -7.25
CA PRO A 95 -11.99 6.79 -6.74
C PRO A 95 -12.38 6.45 -5.30
N SER A 96 -12.30 5.17 -4.92
CA SER A 96 -12.52 4.72 -3.54
C SER A 96 -11.85 3.37 -3.27
N PHE A 97 -11.70 3.07 -1.98
CA PHE A 97 -11.13 1.84 -1.47
C PHE A 97 -12.04 1.23 -0.40
N SER A 98 -11.95 -0.08 -0.21
CA SER A 98 -12.42 -0.71 1.02
C SER A 98 -11.55 -0.23 2.19
N ASP A 99 -12.17 0.07 3.33
CA ASP A 99 -11.48 0.53 4.55
C ASP A 99 -10.43 -0.47 5.02
N ILE A 100 -10.76 -1.76 4.97
CA ILE A 100 -9.86 -2.84 5.38
C ILE A 100 -8.64 -2.89 4.46
N PHE A 101 -8.85 -2.83 3.15
CA PHE A 101 -7.74 -2.81 2.20
C PHE A 101 -6.85 -1.59 2.40
N SER A 102 -7.44 -0.40 2.52
CA SER A 102 -6.68 0.84 2.77
C SER A 102 -5.85 0.76 4.05
N GLY A 103 -6.40 0.16 5.12
CA GLY A 103 -5.68 -0.11 6.37
C GLY A 103 -4.50 -1.08 6.17
N ASN A 104 -4.72 -2.19 5.47
CA ASN A 104 -3.68 -3.18 5.19
C ASN A 104 -2.60 -2.62 4.25
N ALA A 105 -2.98 -1.87 3.22
CA ALA A 105 -2.05 -1.19 2.31
C ALA A 105 -1.12 -0.24 3.07
N PHE A 106 -1.68 0.60 3.94
CA PHE A 106 -0.91 1.50 4.79
C PHE A 106 0.10 0.76 5.68
N LYS A 107 -0.32 -0.31 6.37
CA LYS A 107 0.57 -1.12 7.24
C LYS A 107 1.75 -1.74 6.47
N ASN A 108 1.59 -1.98 5.18
CA ASN A 108 2.59 -2.56 4.30
C ASN A 108 3.32 -1.51 3.44
N GLY A 109 3.17 -0.21 3.74
CA GLY A 109 3.90 0.85 3.06
C GLY A 109 3.42 1.10 1.62
N ILE A 110 2.14 0.86 1.35
CA ILE A 110 1.49 1.23 0.07
C ILE A 110 0.63 2.47 0.30
N LEU A 111 0.89 3.53 -0.46
CA LEU A 111 0.10 4.75 -0.45
C LEU A 111 -1.21 4.55 -1.23
N THR A 112 -2.35 4.74 -0.57
CA THR A 112 -3.66 4.80 -1.24
C THR A 112 -4.03 6.25 -1.50
N VAL A 113 -4.28 6.59 -2.77
CA VAL A 113 -4.61 7.95 -3.23
C VAL A 113 -6.04 7.96 -3.76
N VAL A 114 -6.91 8.72 -3.09
CA VAL A 114 -8.30 8.90 -3.53
C VAL A 114 -8.38 10.12 -4.41
N LEU A 115 -8.86 9.95 -5.64
CA LEU A 115 -9.09 11.03 -6.60
C LEU A 115 -10.46 10.88 -7.28
N PRO A 116 -11.10 11.97 -7.70
CA PRO A 116 -12.38 11.89 -8.42
C PRO A 116 -12.23 11.18 -9.77
N GLN A 117 -13.29 10.54 -10.24
CA GLN A 117 -13.29 9.73 -11.47
C GLN A 117 -12.68 10.46 -12.68
N ALA A 118 -12.97 11.75 -12.86
CA ALA A 118 -12.41 12.53 -13.95
C ALA A 118 -10.87 12.61 -13.93
N ALA A 119 -10.25 12.67 -12.72
CA ALA A 119 -8.81 12.63 -12.57
C ALA A 119 -8.27 11.21 -12.88
N ILE A 120 -8.99 10.16 -12.46
CA ILE A 120 -8.64 8.78 -12.79
C ILE A 120 -8.63 8.58 -14.31
N ASP A 121 -9.69 9.02 -15.01
CA ASP A 121 -9.80 8.89 -16.46
C ASP A 121 -8.64 9.60 -17.17
N ARG A 122 -8.26 10.79 -16.69
CA ARG A 122 -7.12 11.53 -17.23
C ARG A 122 -5.79 10.80 -16.96
N LEU A 123 -5.58 10.31 -15.75
CA LEU A 123 -4.35 9.57 -15.41
C LEU A 123 -4.25 8.24 -16.16
N MET A 124 -5.37 7.57 -16.44
CA MET A 124 -5.43 6.36 -17.27
C MET A 124 -4.92 6.63 -18.69
N GLU A 125 -5.28 7.77 -19.29
CA GLU A 125 -4.79 8.16 -20.62
C GLU A 125 -3.29 8.49 -20.60
N VAL A 126 -2.82 9.25 -19.60
CA VAL A 126 -1.40 9.59 -19.44
C VAL A 126 -0.55 8.34 -19.23
N ALA A 127 -1.02 7.40 -18.43
CA ALA A 127 -0.28 6.18 -18.10
C ALA A 127 0.03 5.28 -19.30
N LYS A 128 -0.65 5.47 -20.41
CA LYS A 128 -0.37 4.75 -21.67
C LYS A 128 0.96 5.15 -22.30
N THR A 129 1.41 6.36 -22.07
CA THR A 129 2.61 6.91 -22.74
C THR A 129 3.65 7.45 -21.76
N ASP A 130 3.24 8.03 -20.66
CA ASP A 130 4.07 8.87 -19.81
C ASP A 130 4.05 8.45 -18.33
N PRO A 131 5.13 8.76 -17.58
CA PRO A 131 5.19 8.49 -16.15
C PRO A 131 4.31 9.48 -15.36
N ILE A 132 3.94 9.05 -14.16
CA ILE A 132 3.20 9.84 -13.19
C ILE A 132 4.10 10.10 -11.98
N HIS A 133 3.97 11.27 -11.38
CA HIS A 133 4.68 11.65 -10.17
C HIS A 133 3.70 11.91 -9.04
N ILE A 134 3.94 11.29 -7.91
CA ILE A 134 3.18 11.47 -6.66
C ILE A 134 4.15 12.06 -5.63
N ASP A 135 3.76 13.15 -5.02
CA ASP A 135 4.48 13.80 -3.94
C ASP A 135 3.61 13.74 -2.68
N LEU A 136 4.09 13.01 -1.68
CA LEU A 136 3.37 12.81 -0.42
C LEU A 136 3.43 14.07 0.44
N ASP A 137 4.50 14.87 0.35
CA ASP A 137 4.64 16.06 1.18
C ASP A 137 3.66 17.14 0.76
N THR A 138 3.61 17.43 -0.53
CA THR A 138 2.64 18.36 -1.12
C THR A 138 1.27 17.76 -1.37
N GLN A 139 1.10 16.45 -1.18
CA GLN A 139 -0.13 15.69 -1.43
C GLN A 139 -0.67 15.93 -2.84
N THR A 140 0.20 15.78 -3.85
CA THR A 140 -0.16 16.01 -5.24
C THR A 140 0.24 14.86 -6.15
N VAL A 141 -0.59 14.62 -7.15
CA VAL A 141 -0.30 13.77 -8.32
C VAL A 141 -0.14 14.69 -9.52
N THR A 142 0.98 14.58 -10.22
CA THR A 142 1.28 15.42 -11.38
C THR A 142 1.68 14.59 -12.59
N THR A 143 1.47 15.14 -13.78
CA THR A 143 1.85 14.54 -15.07
C THR A 143 2.76 15.49 -15.85
N PRO A 144 3.47 15.02 -16.89
CA PRO A 144 4.25 15.87 -17.80
C PRO A 144 3.40 16.91 -18.54
N PHE A 145 2.09 16.72 -18.60
CA PHE A 145 1.14 17.61 -19.27
C PHE A 145 0.62 18.75 -18.37
N GLN A 146 1.29 19.03 -17.24
CA GLN A 146 0.92 20.04 -16.25
C GLN A 146 -0.40 19.74 -15.50
N ASP A 147 -0.94 18.54 -15.64
CA ASP A 147 -2.03 18.11 -14.77
C ASP A 147 -1.53 18.08 -13.31
N ARG A 148 -2.34 18.58 -12.39
CA ARG A 148 -2.08 18.56 -10.95
C ARG A 148 -3.36 18.24 -10.19
N PHE A 149 -3.34 17.13 -9.49
CA PHE A 149 -4.46 16.67 -8.66
C PHE A 149 -3.98 16.64 -7.20
N THR A 150 -4.78 17.21 -6.30
CA THR A 150 -4.53 17.17 -4.86
C THR A 150 -5.31 16.01 -4.24
N PHE A 151 -4.72 15.34 -3.24
CA PHE A 151 -5.38 14.31 -2.47
C PHE A 151 -5.23 14.56 -0.98
N GLU A 152 -6.15 13.99 -0.21
CA GLU A 152 -6.10 14.05 1.24
C GLU A 152 -5.55 12.75 1.81
N ILE A 153 -4.80 12.85 2.88
CA ILE A 153 -4.31 11.73 3.67
C ILE A 153 -4.33 12.11 5.14
N ASP A 154 -4.69 11.17 5.98
CA ASP A 154 -4.62 11.34 7.43
C ASP A 154 -3.18 11.74 7.86
N PRO A 155 -2.99 12.79 8.70
CA PRO A 155 -1.67 13.29 9.08
C PRO A 155 -0.79 12.23 9.77
N PHE A 156 -1.38 11.33 10.57
CA PHE A 156 -0.65 10.25 11.21
C PHE A 156 -0.14 9.24 10.17
N ARG A 157 -0.99 8.83 9.22
CA ARG A 157 -0.59 7.93 8.13
C ARG A 157 0.49 8.57 7.25
N LYS A 158 0.36 9.85 6.93
CA LYS A 158 1.37 10.62 6.20
C LYS A 158 2.72 10.57 6.91
N ASN A 159 2.74 10.89 8.21
CA ASN A 159 3.97 10.85 9.00
C ASN A 159 4.60 9.45 9.03
N CYS A 160 3.80 8.41 9.20
CA CYS A 160 4.30 7.03 9.21
C CYS A 160 4.91 6.63 7.87
N LEU A 161 4.23 6.90 6.74
CA LEU A 161 4.75 6.61 5.40
C LEU A 161 6.02 7.40 5.09
N ALA A 162 6.03 8.71 5.39
CA ALA A 162 7.18 9.57 5.14
C ALA A 162 8.44 9.17 5.91
N ASN A 163 8.27 8.62 7.13
CA ASN A 163 9.38 8.21 7.99
C ASN A 163 9.63 6.68 8.01
N GLY A 164 8.83 5.90 7.27
CA GLY A 164 8.96 4.44 7.24
C GLY A 164 8.58 3.75 8.55
N LEU A 165 7.69 4.37 9.35
CA LEU A 165 7.29 3.87 10.66
C LEU A 165 6.14 2.86 10.52
N ASP A 166 6.39 1.61 10.88
CA ASP A 166 5.37 0.59 11.11
C ASP A 166 4.97 0.53 12.59
N GLU A 167 4.06 -0.39 12.95
CA GLU A 167 3.57 -0.54 14.32
C GLU A 167 4.70 -0.84 15.31
N ILE A 168 5.74 -1.57 14.89
CA ILE A 168 6.92 -1.86 15.71
C ILE A 168 7.79 -0.62 15.86
N GLY A 169 8.07 0.09 14.74
CA GLY A 169 8.86 1.31 14.75
C GLY A 169 8.25 2.41 15.62
N LEU A 170 6.91 2.55 15.59
CA LEU A 170 6.18 3.45 16.47
C LEU A 170 6.35 3.09 17.96
N THR A 171 6.31 1.80 18.29
CA THR A 171 6.51 1.32 19.67
C THR A 171 7.95 1.55 20.11
N LEU A 172 8.93 1.25 19.27
CA LEU A 172 10.35 1.48 19.56
C LEU A 172 10.68 2.97 19.78
N ALA A 173 9.97 3.87 19.09
CA ALA A 173 10.12 5.30 19.34
C ALA A 173 9.68 5.74 20.76
N MET A 174 8.93 4.90 21.49
CA MET A 174 8.48 5.13 22.86
C MET A 174 9.34 4.43 23.90
N ASP A 175 10.51 3.88 23.55
CA ASP A 175 11.37 3.07 24.43
C ASP A 175 11.61 3.70 25.81
N ALA A 176 11.92 5.00 25.86
CA ALA A 176 12.13 5.71 27.12
C ALA A 176 10.87 5.72 28.02
N ALA A 177 9.69 5.88 27.45
CA ALA A 177 8.43 5.86 28.20
C ALA A 177 8.07 4.46 28.67
N ILE A 178 8.32 3.44 27.84
CA ILE A 178 8.14 2.02 28.15
C ILE A 178 9.07 1.64 29.31
N GLY A 179 10.37 1.94 29.23
CA GLY A 179 11.33 1.64 30.28
C GLY A 179 11.04 2.35 31.61
N ALA A 180 10.52 3.60 31.57
CA ALA A 180 10.08 4.30 32.75
C ALA A 180 8.84 3.63 33.40
N TYR A 181 7.92 3.13 32.58
CA TYR A 181 6.77 2.36 33.06
C TYR A 181 7.19 1.04 33.68
N GLU A 182 8.04 0.26 33.02
CA GLU A 182 8.53 -1.03 33.48
C GLU A 182 9.25 -0.93 34.84
N LYS A 183 10.09 0.10 35.01
CA LYS A 183 10.74 0.37 36.32
C LYS A 183 9.73 0.61 37.43
N ARG A 184 8.69 1.40 37.18
CA ARG A 184 7.61 1.67 38.15
C ARG A 184 6.80 0.43 38.44
N ALA A 185 6.42 -0.31 37.40
CA ALA A 185 5.63 -1.53 37.50
C ALA A 185 6.41 -2.61 38.30
N GLY A 186 7.71 -2.81 38.00
CA GLY A 186 8.54 -3.75 38.74
C GLY A 186 8.73 -3.40 40.24
N ALA A 187 8.77 -2.11 40.58
CA ALA A 187 8.76 -1.67 41.97
C ALA A 187 7.43 -1.87 42.67
N ALA A 188 6.30 -1.63 41.96
CA ALA A 188 4.96 -1.77 42.53
C ALA A 188 4.46 -3.24 42.59
N TRP A 189 4.88 -4.05 41.64
CA TRP A 189 4.50 -5.45 41.49
C TRP A 189 5.68 -6.38 41.26
N PRO A 190 6.55 -6.60 42.32
CA PRO A 190 7.81 -7.37 42.17
C PRO A 190 7.62 -8.81 41.65
N TRP A 191 6.42 -9.40 41.88
CA TRP A 191 6.08 -10.74 41.40
C TRP A 191 5.91 -10.85 39.89
N GLN A 192 5.71 -9.74 39.18
CA GLN A 192 5.63 -9.71 37.71
C GLN A 192 7.03 -9.69 37.06
N ALA A 193 8.03 -9.22 37.75
CA ALA A 193 9.39 -9.11 37.23
C ALA A 193 10.12 -10.46 37.04
N GLY A 194 9.59 -11.55 37.64
CA GLY A 194 10.17 -12.89 37.54
C GLY A 194 9.67 -13.75 36.36
N ALA A 195 8.78 -13.26 35.50
CA ALA A 195 8.15 -14.06 34.46
C ALA A 195 8.81 -13.94 33.07
N VAL A 196 9.92 -13.20 32.93
CA VAL A 196 10.59 -12.91 31.64
C VAL A 196 12.00 -13.50 31.56
N THR A 197 12.25 -14.62 32.22
CA THR A 197 13.49 -15.40 32.03
C THR A 197 13.12 -16.81 31.61
N ALA A 198 12.83 -16.99 30.30
CA ALA A 198 12.89 -18.28 29.63
C ALA A 198 13.25 -18.04 28.15
#